data_c7a6d8fa268ca66bf45b02a5c0cfedf9
#
_entry.id   c7a6d8fa268ca66bf45b02a5c0cfedf9
#
_cell.length_a   1.000
_cell.length_b   1.000
_cell.length_c   1.000
_cell.angle_alpha   90.00
_cell.angle_beta   90.00
_cell.angle_gamma   90.00
#
_symmetry.space_group_name_H-M   'P 1'
#
loop_
_entity.id
_entity.type
_entity.pdbx_description
1 polymer ?
#
loop_
_entity_poly.entity_id
_entity_poly.type
_entity_poly.pdbx_seq_one_letter_code
_entity_poly.pdbx_strand_id
1 'polypeptide(L)'
;TKGAYIIPFKGAILEIDKTAEIVLNGTIHFGINHLKGSKAETYIRLAENSKWICKEDVLLFFGTFIDVHQDALLESEFFSANTGSVIVVGKHISLGHDVMMGRNIVIYDSDFHSIPGPDGNPINFSKDVIIEDHVWLTNNVTVLKGVTVGKDSLISAMTLIRKDIPEKSLVAGIPGKVLKDNACWSREYIHDYEKQFWK
;
A
#
# COMPACT_ATOMS: atom_id res chain seq x y z
N THR A 1 -25.92 -9.40 -7.33
CA THR A 1 -24.51 -9.00 -7.23
C THR A 1 -24.47 -7.47 -7.21
N LYS A 2 -23.99 -6.84 -6.13
CA LYS A 2 -23.64 -5.42 -6.18
C LYS A 2 -22.58 -5.27 -7.26
N GLY A 3 -22.76 -4.36 -8.21
CA GLY A 3 -21.79 -4.10 -9.25
C GLY A 3 -20.47 -3.62 -8.64
N ALA A 4 -19.34 -4.06 -9.17
CA ALA A 4 -18.02 -3.56 -8.84
C ALA A 4 -17.68 -2.41 -9.80
N TYR A 5 -17.08 -1.33 -9.31
CA TYR A 5 -16.86 -0.11 -10.08
C TYR A 5 -15.46 0.46 -9.85
N ILE A 6 -14.98 1.22 -10.83
CA ILE A 6 -13.85 2.14 -10.65
C ILE A 6 -14.42 3.55 -10.68
N ILE A 7 -14.31 4.27 -9.58
CA ILE A 7 -14.89 5.60 -9.38
C ILE A 7 -13.78 6.64 -9.23
N PRO A 8 -13.40 7.32 -10.34
CA PRO A 8 -12.44 8.42 -10.28
C PRO A 8 -13.08 9.68 -9.71
N PHE A 9 -12.36 10.35 -8.82
CA PHE A 9 -12.67 11.70 -8.41
C PHE A 9 -11.99 12.72 -9.33
N LYS A 10 -12.40 13.97 -9.24
CA LYS A 10 -11.90 15.04 -10.12
C LYS A 10 -10.37 15.13 -10.10
N GLY A 11 -9.73 15.02 -11.25
CA GLY A 11 -8.27 15.11 -11.41
C GLY A 11 -7.54 13.77 -11.21
N ALA A 12 -8.26 12.67 -10.99
CA ALA A 12 -7.66 11.35 -10.97
C ALA A 12 -7.42 10.83 -12.40
N ILE A 13 -6.29 10.19 -12.61
CA ILE A 13 -5.84 9.65 -13.91
C ILE A 13 -5.78 8.13 -13.82
N LEU A 14 -6.40 7.47 -14.79
CA LEU A 14 -6.36 6.03 -14.95
C LEU A 14 -5.80 5.68 -16.32
N GLU A 15 -4.67 4.98 -16.34
CA GLU A 15 -4.01 4.50 -17.55
C GLU A 15 -3.93 2.97 -17.51
N ILE A 16 -4.57 2.32 -18.47
CA ILE A 16 -4.62 0.85 -18.54
C ILE A 16 -4.17 0.43 -19.93
N ASP A 17 -3.11 -0.38 -20.00
CA ASP A 17 -2.73 -1.00 -21.28
C ASP A 17 -3.84 -1.96 -21.77
N LYS A 18 -3.95 -2.11 -23.07
CA LYS A 18 -4.97 -2.96 -23.72
C LYS A 18 -4.88 -4.45 -23.33
N THR A 19 -3.73 -4.89 -22.85
CA THR A 19 -3.46 -6.27 -22.41
C THR A 19 -3.54 -6.44 -20.91
N ALA A 20 -3.64 -5.33 -20.16
CA ALA A 20 -3.74 -5.38 -18.70
C ALA A 20 -5.14 -5.78 -18.24
N GLU A 21 -5.22 -6.41 -17.08
CA GLU A 21 -6.48 -6.86 -16.49
C GLU A 21 -6.74 -6.24 -15.12
N ILE A 22 -7.97 -5.80 -14.89
CA ILE A 22 -8.47 -5.50 -13.54
C ILE A 22 -9.63 -6.44 -13.23
N VAL A 23 -9.45 -7.33 -12.26
CA VAL A 23 -10.50 -8.21 -11.74
C VAL A 23 -11.12 -7.56 -10.50
N LEU A 24 -12.36 -7.11 -10.60
CA LEU A 24 -13.05 -6.36 -9.55
C LEU A 24 -14.14 -7.21 -8.88
N ASN A 25 -14.04 -7.39 -7.56
CA ASN A 25 -15.13 -7.87 -6.71
C ASN A 25 -15.60 -6.78 -5.73
N GLY A 26 -14.84 -5.69 -5.60
CA GLY A 26 -15.16 -4.48 -4.84
C GLY A 26 -15.06 -3.22 -5.68
N THR A 27 -15.20 -2.05 -5.05
CA THR A 27 -15.15 -0.75 -5.73
C THR A 27 -13.85 -0.04 -5.43
N ILE A 28 -13.15 0.44 -6.46
CA ILE A 28 -11.97 1.30 -6.32
C ILE A 28 -12.42 2.75 -6.37
N HIS A 29 -12.36 3.45 -5.24
CA HIS A 29 -12.52 4.90 -5.17
C HIS A 29 -11.14 5.55 -5.17
N PHE A 30 -10.82 6.38 -6.17
CA PHE A 30 -9.50 7.00 -6.23
C PHE A 30 -9.53 8.48 -6.56
N GLY A 31 -8.61 9.22 -5.92
CA GLY A 31 -8.56 10.67 -5.95
C GLY A 31 -9.49 11.34 -4.94
N ILE A 32 -9.93 10.63 -3.88
CA ILE A 32 -10.78 11.17 -2.82
C ILE A 32 -10.10 12.40 -2.23
N ASN A 33 -10.69 13.59 -2.45
CA ASN A 33 -10.08 14.84 -2.06
C ASN A 33 -10.99 15.65 -1.12
N HIS A 34 -10.58 15.75 0.14
CA HIS A 34 -11.26 16.54 1.15
C HIS A 34 -10.66 17.96 1.32
N LEU A 35 -9.56 18.28 0.62
CA LEU A 35 -8.90 19.57 0.71
C LEU A 35 -9.30 20.46 -0.46
N LYS A 36 -10.15 21.45 -0.18
CA LYS A 36 -10.57 22.45 -1.16
C LYS A 36 -9.35 23.13 -1.79
N GLY A 37 -9.25 23.07 -3.14
CA GLY A 37 -8.18 23.70 -3.89
C GLY A 37 -6.91 22.86 -4.06
N SER A 38 -6.80 21.66 -3.47
CA SER A 38 -5.71 20.74 -3.80
C SER A 38 -5.77 20.32 -5.27
N LYS A 39 -4.60 20.28 -5.91
CA LYS A 39 -4.41 19.84 -7.29
C LYS A 39 -3.46 18.65 -7.39
N ALA A 40 -3.16 17.98 -6.28
CA ALA A 40 -2.34 16.78 -6.31
C ALA A 40 -3.03 15.71 -7.14
N GLU A 41 -2.34 15.19 -8.15
CA GLU A 41 -2.84 14.15 -9.03
C GLU A 41 -2.87 12.81 -8.30
N THR A 42 -3.91 12.04 -8.55
CA THR A 42 -3.96 10.63 -8.18
C THR A 42 -3.83 9.83 -9.46
N TYR A 43 -2.95 8.86 -9.47
CA TYR A 43 -2.59 8.14 -10.68
C TYR A 43 -2.62 6.63 -10.44
N ILE A 44 -3.29 5.93 -11.33
CA ILE A 44 -3.25 4.46 -11.41
C ILE A 44 -2.81 4.10 -12.82
N ARG A 45 -1.72 3.34 -12.94
CA ARG A 45 -1.24 2.77 -14.20
C ARG A 45 -1.15 1.26 -14.11
N LEU A 46 -1.64 0.61 -15.13
CA LEU A 46 -1.44 -0.82 -15.38
C LEU A 46 -0.76 -0.96 -16.74
N ALA A 47 0.49 -1.45 -16.74
CA ALA A 47 1.28 -1.65 -17.94
C ALA A 47 0.93 -2.97 -18.65
N GLU A 48 1.60 -3.27 -19.75
CA GLU A 48 1.39 -4.46 -20.58
C GLU A 48 1.33 -5.75 -19.78
N ASN A 49 0.33 -6.60 -20.00
CA ASN A 49 0.08 -7.88 -19.34
C ASN A 49 0.03 -7.82 -17.80
N SER A 50 -0.03 -6.64 -17.20
CA SER A 50 -0.14 -6.51 -15.75
C SER A 50 -1.54 -6.85 -15.27
N LYS A 51 -1.65 -7.18 -13.98
CA LYS A 51 -2.93 -7.55 -13.40
C LYS A 51 -3.13 -6.94 -12.02
N TRP A 52 -4.34 -6.42 -11.76
CA TRP A 52 -4.80 -6.09 -10.41
C TRP A 52 -6.02 -6.92 -10.06
N ILE A 53 -5.92 -7.76 -9.03
CA ILE A 53 -7.03 -8.51 -8.45
C ILE A 53 -7.51 -7.74 -7.21
N CYS A 54 -8.61 -7.04 -7.34
CA CYS A 54 -9.22 -6.25 -6.27
C CYS A 54 -10.42 -7.03 -5.71
N LYS A 55 -10.25 -7.66 -4.56
CA LYS A 55 -11.25 -8.54 -3.94
C LYS A 55 -12.31 -7.79 -3.16
N GLU A 56 -11.97 -6.61 -2.61
CA GLU A 56 -12.83 -5.77 -1.78
C GLU A 56 -12.69 -4.29 -2.17
N ASP A 57 -13.36 -3.39 -1.44
CA ASP A 57 -13.30 -1.96 -1.71
C ASP A 57 -11.91 -1.38 -1.45
N VAL A 58 -11.52 -0.39 -2.25
CA VAL A 58 -10.25 0.32 -2.14
C VAL A 58 -10.50 1.81 -2.07
N LEU A 59 -9.88 2.49 -1.10
CA LEU A 59 -10.02 3.92 -0.90
C LEU A 59 -8.67 4.64 -1.08
N LEU A 60 -8.49 5.30 -2.21
CA LEU A 60 -7.27 6.05 -2.53
C LEU A 60 -7.53 7.55 -2.43
N PHE A 61 -6.86 8.20 -1.50
CA PHE A 61 -6.94 9.65 -1.37
C PHE A 61 -6.06 10.34 -2.43
N PHE A 62 -6.33 11.62 -2.66
CA PHE A 62 -5.63 12.40 -3.67
C PHE A 62 -4.10 12.38 -3.48
N GLY A 63 -3.36 12.41 -4.59
CA GLY A 63 -1.90 12.30 -4.58
C GLY A 63 -1.36 10.90 -4.30
N THR A 64 -2.21 9.87 -4.33
CA THR A 64 -1.76 8.48 -4.30
C THR A 64 -1.34 8.03 -5.70
N PHE A 65 -0.26 7.28 -5.79
CA PHE A 65 0.30 6.74 -7.02
C PHE A 65 0.38 5.23 -6.94
N ILE A 66 -0.27 4.53 -7.88
CA ILE A 66 -0.17 3.08 -8.06
C ILE A 66 0.32 2.80 -9.47
N ASP A 67 1.42 2.07 -9.59
CA ASP A 67 2.02 1.69 -10.85
C ASP A 67 2.30 0.19 -10.88
N VAL A 68 1.53 -0.53 -11.68
CA VAL A 68 1.72 -1.97 -11.89
C VAL A 68 2.44 -2.15 -13.21
N HIS A 69 3.71 -2.52 -13.13
CA HIS A 69 4.60 -2.70 -14.28
C HIS A 69 4.21 -3.92 -15.11
N GLN A 70 4.86 -4.04 -16.27
CA GLN A 70 4.65 -5.14 -17.20
C GLN A 70 4.79 -6.51 -16.51
N ASP A 71 3.84 -7.41 -16.81
CA ASP A 71 3.76 -8.78 -16.28
C ASP A 71 3.64 -8.88 -14.74
N ALA A 72 3.46 -7.76 -14.03
CA ALA A 72 3.36 -7.70 -12.58
C ALA A 72 1.92 -7.92 -12.06
N LEU A 73 1.82 -8.37 -10.80
CA LEU A 73 0.57 -8.65 -10.14
C LEU A 73 0.40 -7.80 -8.88
N LEU A 74 -0.70 -7.06 -8.78
CA LEU A 74 -1.19 -6.49 -7.54
C LEU A 74 -2.42 -7.28 -7.07
N GLU A 75 -2.38 -7.79 -5.84
CA GLU A 75 -3.56 -8.34 -5.19
C GLU A 75 -3.96 -7.44 -4.02
N SER A 76 -5.24 -7.21 -3.84
CA SER A 76 -5.71 -6.44 -2.70
C SER A 76 -7.08 -6.90 -2.22
N GLU A 77 -7.26 -6.85 -0.91
CA GLU A 77 -8.54 -6.86 -0.23
C GLU A 77 -8.92 -5.42 0.15
N PHE A 78 -9.63 -5.19 1.24
CA PHE A 78 -9.96 -3.83 1.66
C PHE A 78 -8.72 -3.08 2.15
N PHE A 79 -8.35 -1.99 1.49
CA PHE A 79 -7.33 -1.09 2.01
C PHE A 79 -7.65 0.38 1.75
N SER A 80 -7.03 1.24 2.53
CA SER A 80 -7.05 2.68 2.31
C SER A 80 -5.64 3.24 2.28
N ALA A 81 -5.35 4.09 1.29
CA ALA A 81 -4.07 4.79 1.18
C ALA A 81 -4.26 6.30 1.17
N ASN A 82 -3.64 6.97 2.13
CA ASN A 82 -3.73 8.41 2.27
C ASN A 82 -2.72 9.13 1.34
N THR A 83 -2.87 10.45 1.27
CA THR A 83 -2.13 11.35 0.37
C THR A 83 -0.63 11.07 0.33
N GLY A 84 -0.08 11.08 -0.89
CA GLY A 84 1.36 10.93 -1.14
C GLY A 84 1.86 9.49 -1.07
N SER A 85 0.97 8.52 -0.87
CA SER A 85 1.36 7.12 -0.87
C SER A 85 1.67 6.62 -2.28
N VAL A 86 2.70 5.79 -2.41
CA VAL A 86 3.25 5.27 -3.65
C VAL A 86 3.38 3.75 -3.55
N ILE A 87 2.74 3.04 -4.45
CA ILE A 87 2.83 1.59 -4.57
C ILE A 87 3.31 1.28 -5.99
N VAL A 88 4.51 0.72 -6.13
CA VAL A 88 5.06 0.34 -7.43
C VAL A 88 5.36 -1.14 -7.44
N VAL A 89 4.70 -1.83 -8.34
CA VAL A 89 4.69 -3.29 -8.45
C VAL A 89 5.53 -3.70 -9.66
N GLY A 90 6.68 -4.28 -9.41
CA GLY A 90 7.56 -4.82 -10.46
C GLY A 90 7.45 -6.35 -10.62
N LYS A 91 6.86 -7.03 -9.64
CA LYS A 91 6.63 -8.47 -9.65
C LYS A 91 5.31 -8.83 -8.99
N HIS A 92 5.21 -8.71 -7.65
CA HIS A 92 4.01 -9.05 -6.91
C HIS A 92 3.95 -8.30 -5.57
N ILE A 93 2.85 -7.59 -5.35
CA ILE A 93 2.48 -7.02 -4.05
C ILE A 93 1.10 -7.54 -3.66
N SER A 94 0.97 -8.02 -2.42
CA SER A 94 -0.31 -8.43 -1.83
C SER A 94 -0.64 -7.58 -0.62
N LEU A 95 -1.85 -7.03 -0.60
CA LEU A 95 -2.41 -6.23 0.50
C LEU A 95 -3.65 -6.95 1.04
N GLY A 96 -3.60 -7.39 2.28
CA GLY A 96 -4.66 -8.10 2.96
C GLY A 96 -5.86 -7.22 3.32
N HIS A 97 -6.78 -7.80 4.09
CA HIS A 97 -7.98 -7.13 4.56
C HIS A 97 -7.64 -6.08 5.63
N ASP A 98 -8.31 -4.93 5.56
CA ASP A 98 -8.21 -3.82 6.53
C ASP A 98 -6.80 -3.23 6.68
N VAL A 99 -6.05 -3.14 5.58
CA VAL A 99 -4.76 -2.42 5.58
C VAL A 99 -5.00 -0.92 5.57
N MET A 100 -4.43 -0.22 6.55
CA MET A 100 -4.51 1.23 6.65
C MET A 100 -3.16 1.89 6.39
N MET A 101 -3.06 2.67 5.34
CA MET A 101 -1.88 3.45 4.99
C MET A 101 -2.11 4.93 5.31
N GLY A 102 -1.27 5.48 6.19
CA GLY A 102 -1.20 6.90 6.46
C GLY A 102 -0.64 7.68 5.27
N ARG A 103 -0.04 8.84 5.51
CA ARG A 103 0.52 9.67 4.45
C ARG A 103 1.94 9.24 4.06
N ASN A 104 2.26 9.39 2.78
CA ASN A 104 3.60 9.17 2.23
C ASN A 104 4.13 7.75 2.52
N ILE A 105 3.28 6.76 2.34
CA ILE A 105 3.71 5.36 2.40
C ILE A 105 4.35 4.99 1.07
N VAL A 106 5.47 4.28 1.11
CA VAL A 106 6.19 3.82 -0.07
C VAL A 106 6.35 2.31 0.00
N ILE A 107 5.85 1.60 -1.01
CA ILE A 107 5.96 0.13 -1.11
C ILE A 107 6.55 -0.21 -2.48
N TYR A 108 7.71 -0.88 -2.49
CA TYR A 108 8.39 -1.36 -3.69
C TYR A 108 8.79 -2.82 -3.52
N ASP A 109 8.47 -3.65 -4.51
CA ASP A 109 8.89 -5.04 -4.61
C ASP A 109 10.11 -5.25 -5.54
N SER A 110 10.61 -4.16 -6.12
CA SER A 110 11.72 -4.14 -7.08
C SER A 110 12.61 -2.92 -6.88
N ASP A 111 13.89 -3.04 -7.27
CA ASP A 111 14.79 -1.88 -7.43
C ASP A 111 14.70 -1.29 -8.86
N PHE A 112 14.00 -1.95 -9.78
CA PHE A 112 13.82 -1.61 -11.19
C PHE A 112 15.09 -1.54 -12.04
N HIS A 113 16.22 -1.20 -11.47
CA HIS A 113 17.52 -1.13 -12.13
C HIS A 113 18.44 -2.23 -11.63
N SER A 114 19.16 -2.89 -12.54
CA SER A 114 20.03 -4.00 -12.21
C SER A 114 21.29 -3.53 -11.46
N ILE A 115 21.67 -4.30 -10.44
CA ILE A 115 22.97 -4.21 -9.79
C ILE A 115 23.76 -5.44 -10.26
N PRO A 116 24.84 -5.26 -11.06
CA PRO A 116 25.61 -6.40 -11.55
C PRO A 116 26.43 -7.04 -10.43
N GLY A 117 26.43 -8.37 -10.37
CA GLY A 117 27.32 -9.16 -9.56
C GLY A 117 28.71 -9.35 -10.19
N PRO A 118 29.60 -10.11 -9.54
CA PRO A 118 30.96 -10.36 -10.04
C PRO A 118 31.02 -11.06 -11.41
N ASP A 119 29.98 -11.82 -11.74
CA ASP A 119 29.82 -12.54 -13.01
C ASP A 119 29.06 -11.71 -14.08
N GLY A 120 28.73 -10.47 -13.78
CA GLY A 120 27.94 -9.55 -14.63
C GLY A 120 26.45 -9.78 -14.62
N ASN A 121 25.94 -10.81 -13.96
CA ASN A 121 24.52 -11.04 -13.82
C ASN A 121 23.90 -10.16 -12.72
N PRO A 122 22.61 -9.76 -12.84
CA PRO A 122 21.94 -9.03 -11.77
C PRO A 122 21.88 -9.84 -10.47
N ILE A 123 22.11 -9.17 -9.33
CA ILE A 123 22.03 -9.78 -7.99
C ILE A 123 20.81 -9.29 -7.18
N ASN A 124 20.10 -8.33 -7.69
CA ASN A 124 19.03 -7.62 -6.98
C ASN A 124 17.62 -7.89 -7.53
N PHE A 125 17.30 -9.14 -7.83
CA PHE A 125 16.00 -9.54 -8.34
C PHE A 125 14.84 -9.01 -7.50
N SER A 126 13.70 -8.76 -8.15
CA SER A 126 12.43 -8.42 -7.50
C SER A 126 11.97 -9.54 -6.57
N LYS A 127 11.36 -9.19 -5.44
CA LYS A 127 10.83 -10.12 -4.44
C LYS A 127 9.49 -9.64 -3.97
N ASP A 128 8.56 -10.56 -3.80
CA ASP A 128 7.21 -10.25 -3.36
C ASP A 128 7.19 -9.43 -2.06
N VAL A 129 6.21 -8.55 -1.96
CA VAL A 129 5.89 -7.85 -0.71
C VAL A 129 4.49 -8.26 -0.28
N ILE A 130 4.35 -8.70 0.97
CA ILE A 130 3.08 -9.12 1.54
C ILE A 130 2.77 -8.27 2.76
N ILE A 131 1.68 -7.54 2.71
CA ILE A 131 1.11 -6.86 3.88
C ILE A 131 -0.12 -7.65 4.27
N GLU A 132 -0.07 -8.32 5.42
CA GLU A 132 -1.18 -9.15 5.88
C GLU A 132 -2.35 -8.30 6.42
N ASP A 133 -3.39 -8.97 6.93
CA ASP A 133 -4.61 -8.33 7.39
C ASP A 133 -4.38 -7.38 8.57
N HIS A 134 -5.19 -6.34 8.63
CA HIS A 134 -5.27 -5.41 9.75
C HIS A 134 -3.90 -4.81 10.12
N VAL A 135 -3.13 -4.39 9.11
CA VAL A 135 -1.84 -3.72 9.28
C VAL A 135 -2.01 -2.21 9.16
N TRP A 136 -1.47 -1.47 10.12
CA TRP A 136 -1.41 -0.02 10.04
C TRP A 136 0.01 0.48 9.76
N LEU A 137 0.24 0.99 8.56
CA LEU A 137 1.43 1.76 8.20
C LEU A 137 1.13 3.23 8.47
N THR A 138 1.75 3.85 9.49
CA THR A 138 1.33 5.19 9.92
C THR A 138 1.70 6.28 8.90
N ASN A 139 2.77 7.07 9.08
CA ASN A 139 3.17 8.08 8.10
C ASN A 139 4.66 7.92 7.73
N ASN A 140 5.02 8.21 6.47
CA ASN A 140 6.39 8.14 5.99
C ASN A 140 7.03 6.77 6.25
N VAL A 141 6.28 5.68 6.07
CA VAL A 141 6.79 4.32 6.17
C VAL A 141 7.23 3.86 4.79
N THR A 142 8.39 3.23 4.73
CA THR A 142 8.89 2.59 3.51
C THR A 142 9.00 1.08 3.72
N VAL A 143 8.39 0.30 2.84
CA VAL A 143 8.49 -1.17 2.81
C VAL A 143 9.26 -1.59 1.56
N LEU A 144 10.35 -2.29 1.75
CA LEU A 144 11.21 -2.76 0.66
C LEU A 144 10.85 -4.19 0.24
N LYS A 145 11.32 -4.57 -0.93
CA LYS A 145 11.12 -5.89 -1.53
C LYS A 145 11.50 -7.06 -0.63
N GLY A 146 10.76 -8.15 -0.75
CA GLY A 146 11.01 -9.41 -0.04
C GLY A 146 10.61 -9.36 1.43
N VAL A 147 9.62 -8.53 1.78
CA VAL A 147 9.16 -8.37 3.16
C VAL A 147 7.72 -8.84 3.30
N THR A 148 7.47 -9.61 4.36
CA THR A 148 6.13 -9.86 4.89
C THR A 148 5.91 -9.03 6.16
N VAL A 149 4.85 -8.22 6.21
CA VAL A 149 4.41 -7.55 7.43
C VAL A 149 3.23 -8.32 7.99
N GLY A 150 3.44 -8.99 9.14
CA GLY A 150 2.47 -9.86 9.77
C GLY A 150 1.24 -9.11 10.27
N LYS A 151 0.11 -9.80 10.29
CA LYS A 151 -1.21 -9.28 10.64
C LYS A 151 -1.24 -8.57 11.99
N ASP A 152 -2.22 -7.69 12.15
CA ASP A 152 -2.44 -6.89 13.38
C ASP A 152 -1.26 -5.97 13.76
N SER A 153 -0.26 -5.79 12.89
CA SER A 153 0.93 -5.00 13.21
C SER A 153 0.72 -3.51 12.99
N LEU A 154 1.43 -2.72 13.80
CA LEU A 154 1.47 -1.27 13.74
C LEU A 154 2.90 -0.81 13.44
N ILE A 155 3.08 -0.15 12.30
CA ILE A 155 4.36 0.40 11.88
C ILE A 155 4.36 1.91 12.15
N SER A 156 5.21 2.33 13.09
CA SER A 156 5.32 3.73 13.52
C SER A 156 5.88 4.63 12.41
N ALA A 157 5.63 5.92 12.55
CA ALA A 157 6.07 6.90 11.56
C ALA A 157 7.60 6.90 11.35
N MET A 158 8.04 7.24 10.14
CA MET A 158 9.44 7.31 9.74
C MET A 158 10.17 5.96 9.84
N THR A 159 9.49 4.86 9.57
CA THR A 159 10.08 3.51 9.68
C THR A 159 10.46 2.96 8.30
N LEU A 160 11.65 2.34 8.22
CA LEU A 160 12.11 1.59 7.07
C LEU A 160 12.03 0.08 7.35
N ILE A 161 11.13 -0.61 6.66
CA ILE A 161 10.96 -2.06 6.76
C ILE A 161 11.74 -2.76 5.64
N ARG A 162 12.72 -3.58 6.02
CA ARG A 162 13.59 -4.35 5.10
C ARG A 162 13.75 -5.83 5.50
N LYS A 163 12.99 -6.28 6.48
CA LYS A 163 12.91 -7.67 6.94
C LYS A 163 11.50 -7.96 7.38
N ASP A 164 11.14 -9.20 7.41
CA ASP A 164 9.83 -9.64 7.87
C ASP A 164 9.53 -9.15 9.28
N ILE A 165 8.28 -8.78 9.49
CA ILE A 165 7.73 -8.34 10.76
C ILE A 165 6.76 -9.42 11.25
N PRO A 166 6.96 -9.96 12.46
CA PRO A 166 6.01 -10.88 13.06
C PRO A 166 4.61 -10.24 13.24
N GLU A 167 3.59 -11.06 13.30
CA GLU A 167 2.24 -10.58 13.63
C GLU A 167 2.18 -9.83 14.97
N LYS A 168 1.20 -8.92 15.11
CA LYS A 168 0.94 -8.19 16.37
C LYS A 168 2.13 -7.41 16.91
N SER A 169 2.95 -6.85 16.01
CA SER A 169 4.16 -6.12 16.37
C SER A 169 3.96 -4.61 16.29
N LEU A 170 4.46 -3.89 17.29
CA LEU A 170 4.73 -2.46 17.19
C LEU A 170 6.18 -2.28 16.73
N VAL A 171 6.37 -1.63 15.58
CA VAL A 171 7.70 -1.48 14.94
C VAL A 171 8.03 -0.02 14.73
N ALA A 172 9.28 0.36 14.98
CA ALA A 172 9.77 1.71 14.70
C ALA A 172 11.25 1.74 14.29
N GLY A 173 11.65 2.79 13.60
CA GLY A 173 13.05 3.16 13.35
C GLY A 173 13.55 2.87 11.94
N ILE A 174 14.83 3.27 11.69
CA ILE A 174 15.55 3.11 10.42
C ILE A 174 16.89 2.39 10.71
N PRO A 175 17.01 1.09 10.46
CA PRO A 175 15.94 0.15 10.05
C PRO A 175 14.93 -0.13 11.17
N GLY A 176 13.71 -0.53 10.78
CA GLY A 176 12.63 -0.89 11.69
C GLY A 176 13.01 -2.04 12.62
N LYS A 177 12.65 -1.89 13.90
CA LYS A 177 12.84 -2.91 14.95
C LYS A 177 11.53 -3.09 15.70
N VAL A 178 11.22 -4.33 16.06
CA VAL A 178 10.09 -4.62 16.94
C VAL A 178 10.39 -4.01 18.33
N LEU A 179 9.49 -3.14 18.77
CA LEU A 179 9.57 -2.47 20.09
C LEU A 179 8.66 -3.14 21.11
N LYS A 180 7.57 -3.77 20.63
CA LYS A 180 6.58 -4.43 21.47
C LYS A 180 5.88 -5.52 20.69
N ASP A 181 5.70 -6.66 21.33
CA ASP A 181 4.85 -7.76 20.87
C ASP A 181 3.42 -7.58 21.41
N ASN A 182 2.47 -8.32 20.83
CA ASN A 182 1.05 -8.24 21.16
C ASN A 182 0.48 -6.81 21.06
N ALA A 183 0.94 -6.07 20.08
CA ALA A 183 0.36 -4.79 19.69
C ALA A 183 -1.02 -5.02 19.05
N CYS A 184 -1.87 -4.02 19.18
CA CYS A 184 -3.16 -3.97 18.52
C CYS A 184 -3.48 -2.50 18.21
N TRP A 185 -4.29 -2.27 17.18
CA TRP A 185 -4.76 -0.96 16.83
C TRP A 185 -6.24 -1.01 16.41
N SER A 186 -6.88 0.11 16.22
CA SER A 186 -8.27 0.21 15.77
C SER A 186 -8.43 1.42 14.84
N ARG A 187 -9.38 1.36 13.91
CA ARG A 187 -9.77 2.51 13.09
C ARG A 187 -10.57 3.55 13.85
N GLU A 188 -11.00 3.24 15.08
CA GLU A 188 -11.72 4.18 15.91
C GLU A 188 -10.84 5.38 16.28
N TYR A 189 -11.43 6.57 16.22
CA TYR A 189 -10.68 7.78 16.57
C TYR A 189 -10.47 7.87 18.07
N ILE A 190 -9.23 8.08 18.50
CA ILE A 190 -8.88 8.26 19.93
C ILE A 190 -9.72 9.39 20.60
N HIS A 191 -10.07 10.40 19.83
CA HIS A 191 -10.93 11.49 20.27
C HIS A 191 -12.27 11.04 20.88
N ASP A 192 -12.84 9.94 20.42
CA ASP A 192 -14.10 9.42 20.94
C ASP A 192 -13.91 8.78 22.33
N TYR A 193 -12.73 8.29 22.61
CA TYR A 193 -12.33 7.81 23.93
C TYR A 193 -11.95 8.98 24.86
N GLU A 194 -11.20 9.96 24.38
CA GLU A 194 -10.71 11.11 25.15
C GLU A 194 -11.84 11.97 25.71
N LYS A 195 -12.95 12.12 24.98
CA LYS A 195 -14.15 12.83 25.46
C LYS A 195 -14.66 12.33 26.82
N GLN A 196 -14.40 11.08 27.17
CA GLN A 196 -14.81 10.49 28.44
C GLN A 196 -13.93 10.97 29.62
N PHE A 197 -12.71 11.46 29.32
CA PHE A 197 -11.72 11.86 30.31
C PHE A 197 -11.55 13.38 30.44
N TRP A 198 -12.15 14.15 29.54
CA TRP A 198 -12.06 15.62 29.53
C TRP A 198 -13.22 16.31 30.29
N LYS A 199 -13.71 15.70 31.36
CA LYS A 199 -14.76 16.26 32.21
C LYS A 199 -14.18 16.92 33.46
#